data_38f0620301a50b4d0ab13c476ce8903c
#
_entry.id   38f0620301a50b4d0ab13c476ce8903c
#
_cell.length_a   1.000
_cell.length_b   1.000
_cell.length_c   1.000
_cell.angle_alpha   90.00
_cell.angle_beta   90.00
_cell.angle_gamma   90.00
#
_symmetry.space_group_name_H-M   'P 1'
#
loop_
_entity.id
_entity.type
_entity.pdbx_description
1 polymer ?
#
loop_
_entity_poly.entity_id
_entity_poly.type
_entity_poly.pdbx_seq_one_letter_code
_entity_poly.pdbx_strand_id
1 'polypeptide(L)'
;MFEKLELVEKRYDELNSQISDPEVIANTNEWRKLVKEHSSMEDVVQKYREYKEILNNMNEAKEMLDDPEMKELAEEEYYSSKDKLARVEEELKVLLIPKDPNDDKSVICEIRGGAGGEEAALFAGTLFRMYRNVCREKTLENRNIKWKCYGIRWLQRNIIYGNRKRCI
;
A
#
# COMPACT_ATOMS: atom_id res chain seq x y z
N MET A 1 -0.74 -20.53 -5.14
CA MET A 1 -0.88 -19.07 -5.09
C MET A 1 -2.17 -18.64 -5.76
N PHE A 2 -2.39 -19.01 -7.00
CA PHE A 2 -3.53 -18.56 -7.81
C PHE A 2 -4.91 -18.98 -7.28
N GLU A 3 -5.07 -20.21 -6.76
CA GLU A 3 -6.31 -20.65 -6.12
C GLU A 3 -6.76 -19.74 -4.97
N LYS A 4 -5.79 -19.19 -4.21
CA LYS A 4 -6.09 -18.21 -3.15
C LYS A 4 -6.52 -16.85 -3.72
N LEU A 5 -5.93 -16.44 -4.84
CA LEU A 5 -6.30 -15.18 -5.51
C LEU A 5 -7.71 -15.24 -6.10
N GLU A 6 -8.13 -16.40 -6.62
CA GLU A 6 -9.52 -16.59 -7.05
C GLU A 6 -10.53 -16.48 -5.90
N LEU A 7 -10.17 -17.01 -4.72
CA LEU A 7 -11.01 -16.86 -3.53
C LEU A 7 -11.08 -15.40 -3.05
N VAL A 8 -9.96 -14.68 -3.13
CA VAL A 8 -9.90 -13.24 -2.79
C VAL A 8 -10.76 -12.43 -3.77
N GLU A 9 -10.69 -12.73 -5.07
CA GLU A 9 -11.51 -12.07 -6.07
C GLU A 9 -13.01 -12.32 -5.86
N LYS A 10 -13.42 -13.58 -5.61
CA LYS A 10 -14.81 -13.90 -5.29
C LYS A 10 -15.30 -13.15 -4.05
N ARG A 11 -14.46 -13.12 -3.01
CA ARG A 11 -14.79 -12.38 -1.77
C ARG A 11 -14.94 -10.89 -2.03
N TYR A 12 -14.07 -10.31 -2.87
CA TYR A 12 -14.15 -8.91 -3.28
C TYR A 12 -15.47 -8.59 -4.00
N ASP A 13 -15.90 -9.45 -4.93
CA ASP A 13 -17.16 -9.28 -5.66
C ASP A 13 -18.38 -9.45 -4.74
N GLU A 14 -18.34 -10.37 -3.78
CA GLU A 14 -19.36 -10.49 -2.73
C GLU A 14 -19.45 -9.21 -1.87
N LEU A 15 -18.29 -8.69 -1.43
CA LEU A 15 -18.24 -7.46 -0.66
C LEU A 15 -18.77 -6.26 -1.45
N ASN A 16 -18.48 -6.18 -2.73
CA ASN A 16 -19.01 -5.12 -3.60
C ASN A 16 -20.53 -5.13 -3.66
N SER A 17 -21.13 -6.31 -3.71
CA SER A 17 -22.58 -6.47 -3.65
C SER A 17 -23.16 -6.08 -2.28
N GLN A 18 -22.51 -6.52 -1.19
CA GLN A 18 -22.95 -6.23 0.19
C GLN A 18 -22.84 -4.74 0.55
N ILE A 19 -21.80 -4.05 0.10
CA ILE A 19 -21.61 -2.61 0.34
C ILE A 19 -22.69 -1.77 -0.33
N SER A 20 -23.25 -2.28 -1.41
CA SER A 20 -24.32 -1.63 -2.18
C SER A 20 -25.73 -1.92 -1.62
N ASP A 21 -25.85 -2.80 -0.64
CA ASP A 21 -27.14 -3.18 -0.04
C ASP A 21 -27.66 -2.06 0.90
N PRO A 22 -28.88 -1.56 0.70
CA PRO A 22 -29.49 -0.52 1.54
C PRO A 22 -29.58 -0.91 3.03
N GLU A 23 -29.80 -2.19 3.34
CA GLU A 23 -29.88 -2.69 4.72
C GLU A 23 -28.52 -2.61 5.41
N VAL A 24 -27.46 -2.94 4.71
CA VAL A 24 -26.07 -2.84 5.21
C VAL A 24 -25.67 -1.39 5.37
N ILE A 25 -26.02 -0.51 4.45
CA ILE A 25 -25.74 0.94 4.51
C ILE A 25 -26.40 1.57 5.75
N ALA A 26 -27.60 1.13 6.14
CA ALA A 26 -28.28 1.59 7.35
C ALA A 26 -27.48 1.25 8.62
N ASN A 27 -26.71 0.17 8.64
CA ASN A 27 -25.82 -0.20 9.73
C ASN A 27 -24.40 0.35 9.51
N THR A 28 -24.20 1.61 9.84
CA THR A 28 -22.94 2.34 9.60
C THR A 28 -21.68 1.63 10.12
N ASN A 29 -21.77 0.88 11.23
CA ASN A 29 -20.61 0.19 11.81
C ASN A 29 -20.22 -1.06 11.00
N GLU A 30 -21.20 -1.79 10.51
CA GLU A 30 -21.00 -2.96 9.65
C GLU A 30 -20.49 -2.53 8.28
N TRP A 31 -21.16 -1.55 7.68
CA TRP A 31 -20.76 -0.96 6.41
C TRP A 31 -19.30 -0.51 6.40
N ARG A 32 -18.83 0.20 7.45
CA ARG A 32 -17.43 0.62 7.57
C ARG A 32 -16.44 -0.55 7.62
N LYS A 33 -16.81 -1.67 8.24
CA LYS A 33 -15.95 -2.86 8.27
C LYS A 33 -15.84 -3.48 6.88
N LEU A 34 -16.97 -3.63 6.18
CA LEU A 34 -17.00 -4.20 4.83
C LEU A 34 -16.24 -3.33 3.83
N VAL A 35 -16.41 -2.00 3.88
CA VAL A 35 -15.65 -1.06 3.04
C VAL A 35 -14.16 -1.15 3.32
N LYS A 36 -13.75 -1.29 4.59
CA LYS A 36 -12.33 -1.44 4.93
C LYS A 36 -11.76 -2.75 4.40
N GLU A 37 -12.50 -3.85 4.52
CA GLU A 37 -12.12 -5.16 3.99
C GLU A 37 -12.00 -5.09 2.47
N HIS A 38 -12.99 -4.56 1.77
CA HIS A 38 -13.00 -4.35 0.33
C HIS A 38 -11.79 -3.53 -0.15
N SER A 39 -11.58 -2.34 0.44
CA SER A 39 -10.43 -1.48 0.10
C SER A 39 -9.07 -2.13 0.34
N SER A 40 -8.96 -3.04 1.31
CA SER A 40 -7.70 -3.75 1.56
C SER A 40 -7.35 -4.80 0.50
N MET A 41 -8.36 -5.30 -0.24
CA MET A 41 -8.21 -6.29 -1.30
C MET A 41 -8.11 -5.67 -2.70
N GLU A 42 -8.50 -4.42 -2.85
CA GLU A 42 -8.64 -3.74 -4.15
C GLU A 42 -7.36 -3.83 -4.99
N ASP A 43 -6.21 -3.45 -4.43
CA ASP A 43 -4.92 -3.46 -5.14
C ASP A 43 -4.57 -4.87 -5.65
N VAL A 44 -4.81 -5.89 -4.82
CA VAL A 44 -4.51 -7.30 -5.14
C VAL A 44 -5.43 -7.80 -6.26
N VAL A 45 -6.74 -7.49 -6.16
CA VAL A 45 -7.74 -7.95 -7.15
C VAL A 45 -7.54 -7.27 -8.49
N GLN A 46 -7.26 -5.95 -8.51
CA GLN A 46 -6.98 -5.23 -9.75
C GLN A 46 -5.75 -5.82 -10.46
N LYS A 47 -4.67 -6.06 -9.70
CA LYS A 47 -3.44 -6.64 -10.26
C LYS A 47 -3.65 -8.10 -10.72
N TYR A 48 -4.50 -8.86 -10.04
CA TYR A 48 -4.84 -10.22 -10.46
C TYR A 48 -5.70 -10.25 -11.72
N ARG A 49 -6.60 -9.29 -11.90
CA ARG A 49 -7.39 -9.13 -13.14
C ARG A 49 -6.49 -8.76 -14.32
N GLU A 50 -5.53 -7.86 -14.11
CA GLU A 50 -4.50 -7.53 -15.10
C GLU A 50 -3.68 -8.77 -15.50
N TYR A 51 -3.28 -9.60 -14.51
CA TYR A 51 -2.60 -10.87 -14.77
C TYR A 51 -3.42 -11.80 -15.67
N LYS A 52 -4.71 -11.96 -15.39
CA LYS A 52 -5.62 -12.81 -16.19
C LYS A 52 -5.78 -12.29 -17.62
N GLU A 53 -5.88 -10.98 -17.78
CA GLU A 53 -5.99 -10.35 -19.11
C GLU A 53 -4.72 -10.59 -19.93
N ILE A 54 -3.54 -10.37 -19.35
CA ILE A 54 -2.26 -10.63 -20.04
C ILE A 54 -2.11 -12.13 -20.38
N LEU A 55 -2.54 -13.02 -19.49
CA LEU A 55 -2.50 -14.45 -19.73
C LEU A 55 -3.41 -14.86 -20.89
N ASN A 56 -4.61 -14.27 -20.99
CA ASN A 56 -5.52 -14.51 -22.11
C ASN A 56 -4.92 -13.99 -23.42
N ASN A 57 -4.39 -12.78 -23.44
CA ASN A 57 -3.73 -12.22 -24.63
C ASN A 57 -2.55 -13.08 -25.08
N MET A 58 -1.76 -13.60 -24.15
CA MET A 58 -0.66 -14.51 -24.45
C MET A 58 -1.16 -15.84 -25.07
N ASN A 59 -2.28 -16.39 -24.57
CA ASN A 59 -2.87 -17.60 -25.10
C ASN A 59 -3.48 -17.36 -26.50
N GLU A 60 -4.17 -16.25 -26.72
CA GLU A 60 -4.70 -15.86 -28.02
C GLU A 60 -3.57 -15.67 -29.05
N ALA A 61 -2.51 -14.96 -28.66
CA ALA A 61 -1.32 -14.80 -29.52
C ALA A 61 -0.69 -16.16 -29.85
N LYS A 62 -0.67 -17.10 -28.90
CA LYS A 62 -0.15 -18.46 -29.13
C LYS A 62 -0.99 -19.24 -30.14
N GLU A 63 -2.32 -19.13 -30.11
CA GLU A 63 -3.21 -19.75 -31.09
C GLU A 63 -3.02 -19.16 -32.49
N MET A 64 -2.72 -17.85 -32.59
CA MET A 64 -2.48 -17.17 -33.86
C MET A 64 -1.11 -17.49 -34.49
N LEU A 65 -0.17 -18.14 -33.76
CA LEU A 65 1.13 -18.56 -34.30
C LEU A 65 1.02 -19.58 -35.43
N ASP A 66 -0.10 -20.31 -35.50
CA ASP A 66 -0.35 -21.30 -36.54
C ASP A 66 -0.80 -20.67 -37.86
N ASP A 67 -1.18 -19.41 -37.90
CA ASP A 67 -1.55 -18.67 -39.09
C ASP A 67 -0.32 -17.97 -39.70
N PRO A 68 0.08 -18.34 -40.96
CA PRO A 68 1.26 -17.77 -41.61
C PRO A 68 1.19 -16.24 -41.82
N GLU A 69 -0.04 -15.68 -41.98
CA GLU A 69 -0.23 -14.24 -42.21
C GLU A 69 -0.09 -13.42 -40.93
N MET A 70 -0.39 -14.03 -39.78
CA MET A 70 -0.37 -13.35 -38.47
C MET A 70 0.86 -13.69 -37.63
N LYS A 71 1.69 -14.62 -38.08
CA LYS A 71 2.76 -15.23 -37.30
C LYS A 71 3.73 -14.20 -36.69
N GLU A 72 4.21 -13.24 -37.47
CA GLU A 72 5.19 -12.25 -37.01
C GLU A 72 4.61 -11.36 -35.91
N LEU A 73 3.38 -10.91 -36.09
CA LEU A 73 2.65 -10.10 -35.10
C LEU A 73 2.35 -10.91 -33.83
N ALA A 74 1.94 -12.15 -33.99
CA ALA A 74 1.64 -13.07 -32.89
C ALA A 74 2.88 -13.41 -32.05
N GLU A 75 4.04 -13.59 -32.70
CA GLU A 75 5.31 -13.77 -31.98
C GLU A 75 5.69 -12.56 -31.14
N GLU A 76 5.58 -11.34 -31.67
CA GLU A 76 5.85 -10.11 -30.92
C GLU A 76 4.92 -9.96 -29.73
N GLU A 77 3.61 -10.14 -29.93
CA GLU A 77 2.59 -10.07 -28.87
C GLU A 77 2.83 -11.13 -27.79
N TYR A 78 3.17 -12.36 -28.17
CA TYR A 78 3.47 -13.46 -27.25
C TYR A 78 4.66 -13.13 -26.33
N TYR A 79 5.78 -12.68 -26.91
CA TYR A 79 6.96 -12.36 -26.10
C TYR A 79 6.74 -11.13 -25.23
N SER A 80 6.07 -10.09 -25.76
CA SER A 80 5.67 -8.90 -24.98
C SER A 80 4.79 -9.28 -23.79
N SER A 81 3.76 -10.11 -24.01
CA SER A 81 2.85 -10.58 -22.96
C SER A 81 3.56 -11.44 -21.93
N LYS A 82 4.51 -12.27 -22.33
CA LYS A 82 5.32 -13.09 -21.43
C LYS A 82 6.16 -12.25 -20.48
N ASP A 83 6.80 -11.19 -20.99
CA ASP A 83 7.59 -10.27 -20.16
C ASP A 83 6.72 -9.49 -19.19
N LYS A 84 5.55 -9.02 -19.65
CA LYS A 84 4.56 -8.36 -18.80
C LYS A 84 4.06 -9.29 -17.68
N LEU A 85 3.76 -10.54 -18.02
CA LEU A 85 3.28 -11.56 -17.07
C LEU A 85 4.28 -11.77 -15.93
N ALA A 86 5.57 -11.91 -16.26
CA ALA A 86 6.62 -12.09 -15.25
C ALA A 86 6.70 -10.90 -14.29
N ARG A 87 6.57 -9.66 -14.78
CA ARG A 87 6.56 -8.46 -13.95
C ARG A 87 5.33 -8.41 -13.04
N VAL A 88 4.15 -8.68 -13.58
CA VAL A 88 2.91 -8.67 -12.81
C VAL A 88 2.91 -9.77 -11.74
N GLU A 89 3.50 -10.94 -12.01
CA GLU A 89 3.69 -11.98 -11.00
C GLU A 89 4.56 -11.54 -9.82
N GLU A 90 5.64 -10.80 -10.09
CA GLU A 90 6.49 -10.27 -9.01
C GLU A 90 5.76 -9.20 -8.20
N GLU A 91 5.04 -8.30 -8.86
CA GLU A 91 4.22 -7.30 -8.18
C GLU A 91 3.12 -7.93 -7.31
N LEU A 92 2.46 -9.00 -7.80
CA LEU A 92 1.50 -9.77 -7.02
C LEU A 92 2.12 -10.42 -5.79
N LYS A 93 3.33 -10.96 -5.90
CA LYS A 93 4.05 -11.52 -4.74
C LYS A 93 4.30 -10.47 -3.67
N VAL A 94 4.66 -9.24 -4.08
CA VAL A 94 4.88 -8.11 -3.15
C VAL A 94 3.56 -7.67 -2.50
N LEU A 95 2.47 -7.57 -3.27
CA LEU A 95 1.15 -7.18 -2.76
C LEU A 95 0.56 -8.22 -1.79
N LEU A 96 0.93 -9.50 -1.93
CA LEU A 96 0.49 -10.57 -1.05
C LEU A 96 1.27 -10.65 0.27
N ILE A 97 2.32 -9.85 0.45
CA ILE A 97 3.00 -9.75 1.74
C ILE A 97 2.02 -9.14 2.75
N PRO A 98 1.78 -9.79 3.89
CA PRO A 98 0.86 -9.28 4.88
C PRO A 98 1.32 -7.90 5.36
N LYS A 99 0.44 -6.90 5.23
CA LYS A 99 0.68 -5.55 5.76
C LYS A 99 0.70 -5.61 7.30
N ASP A 100 1.62 -4.87 7.93
CA ASP A 100 1.63 -4.76 9.39
C ASP A 100 0.31 -4.13 9.86
N PRO A 101 -0.43 -4.77 10.80
CA PRO A 101 -1.68 -4.23 11.34
C PRO A 101 -1.48 -2.89 12.07
N ASN A 102 -0.23 -2.49 12.31
CA ASN A 102 0.11 -1.21 12.90
C ASN A 102 0.35 -0.10 11.89
N ASP A 103 0.48 -0.41 10.59
CA ASP A 103 0.73 0.60 9.54
C ASP A 103 -0.36 1.68 9.45
N ASP A 104 -1.59 1.32 9.79
CA ASP A 104 -2.74 2.24 9.83
C ASP A 104 -2.83 3.05 11.14
N LYS A 105 -1.99 2.74 12.14
CA LYS A 105 -2.09 3.36 13.46
C LYS A 105 -1.27 4.64 13.53
N SER A 106 -1.77 5.56 14.35
CA SER A 106 -1.01 6.74 14.71
C SER A 106 0.15 6.39 15.64
N VAL A 107 1.31 6.98 15.41
CA VAL A 107 2.54 6.71 16.16
C VAL A 107 2.95 7.92 16.97
N ILE A 108 3.33 7.71 18.22
CA ILE A 108 3.98 8.71 19.06
C ILE A 108 5.49 8.43 19.04
N CYS A 109 6.25 9.36 18.47
CA CYS A 109 7.70 9.29 18.43
C CYS A 109 8.28 10.20 19.53
N GLU A 110 8.99 9.60 20.48
CA GLU A 110 9.69 10.34 21.54
C GLU A 110 11.20 10.31 21.28
N ILE A 111 11.79 11.50 21.16
CA ILE A 111 13.23 11.67 20.94
C ILE A 111 13.81 12.37 22.16
N ARG A 112 14.81 11.72 22.80
CA ARG A 112 15.51 12.23 23.98
C ARG A 112 17.00 12.33 23.70
N GLY A 113 17.62 13.42 24.16
CA GLY A 113 19.07 13.44 24.36
C GLY A 113 19.43 12.56 25.56
N GLY A 114 20.28 11.56 25.34
CA GLY A 114 20.78 10.68 26.39
C GLY A 114 22.00 11.27 27.13
N ALA A 115 22.90 10.40 27.63
CA ALA A 115 24.19 10.80 28.13
C ALA A 115 25.06 11.36 26.99
N GLY A 116 25.61 12.57 27.13
CA GLY A 116 26.40 13.21 26.05
C GLY A 116 26.26 14.74 25.98
N GLY A 117 25.54 15.35 26.92
CA GLY A 117 25.45 16.81 27.01
C GLY A 117 24.89 17.48 25.73
N GLU A 118 25.58 18.49 25.23
CA GLU A 118 25.18 19.28 24.07
C GLU A 118 25.19 18.49 22.77
N GLU A 119 26.11 17.56 22.58
CA GLU A 119 26.18 16.72 21.38
C GLU A 119 24.96 15.79 21.24
N ALA A 120 24.53 15.20 22.35
CA ALA A 120 23.32 14.36 22.37
C ALA A 120 22.06 15.19 22.05
N ALA A 121 22.01 16.44 22.51
CA ALA A 121 20.90 17.34 22.18
C ALA A 121 20.90 17.75 20.70
N LEU A 122 22.08 17.99 20.10
CA LEU A 122 22.27 18.25 18.68
C LEU A 122 21.79 17.08 17.83
N PHE A 123 22.20 15.86 18.20
CA PHE A 123 21.80 14.64 17.52
C PHE A 123 20.29 14.40 17.59
N ALA A 124 19.68 14.61 18.76
CA ALA A 124 18.23 14.55 18.93
C ALA A 124 17.50 15.56 18.01
N GLY A 125 18.05 16.78 17.87
CA GLY A 125 17.53 17.78 16.94
C GLY A 125 17.67 17.36 15.46
N THR A 126 18.72 16.63 15.13
CA THR A 126 18.91 16.09 13.76
C THR A 126 17.93 14.98 13.47
N LEU A 127 17.73 14.04 14.39
CA LEU A 127 16.73 12.98 14.28
C LEU A 127 15.31 13.56 14.14
N PHE A 128 14.98 14.57 14.93
CA PHE A 128 13.69 15.24 14.82
C PHE A 128 13.45 15.81 13.42
N ARG A 129 14.46 16.49 12.85
CA ARG A 129 14.36 17.04 11.48
C ARG A 129 14.18 15.93 10.44
N MET A 130 14.89 14.82 10.61
CA MET A 130 14.78 13.64 9.73
C MET A 130 13.33 13.10 9.72
N TYR A 131 12.77 12.78 10.88
CA TYR A 131 11.40 12.27 10.98
C TYR A 131 10.36 13.29 10.49
N ARG A 132 10.54 14.57 10.79
CA ARG A 132 9.65 15.63 10.29
C ARG A 132 9.66 15.72 8.76
N ASN A 133 10.81 15.56 8.13
CA ASN A 133 10.92 15.55 6.67
C ASN A 133 10.21 14.33 6.08
N VAL A 134 10.41 13.13 6.65
CA VAL A 134 9.68 11.92 6.23
C VAL A 134 8.17 12.11 6.36
N CYS A 135 7.68 12.68 7.47
CA CYS A 135 6.26 12.98 7.62
C CYS A 135 5.74 13.91 6.51
N ARG A 136 6.54 14.92 6.13
CA ARG A 136 6.17 15.85 5.06
C ARG A 136 6.15 15.19 3.69
N GLU A 137 7.14 14.35 3.37
CA GLU A 137 7.21 13.60 2.11
C GLU A 137 6.07 12.59 1.97
N LYS A 138 5.69 11.97 3.07
CA LYS A 138 4.59 10.99 3.12
C LYS A 138 3.23 11.62 3.38
N THR A 139 3.12 12.96 3.39
CA THR A 139 1.87 13.70 3.68
C THR A 139 1.20 13.30 4.99
N LEU A 140 2.00 12.89 6.00
CA LEU A 140 1.50 12.53 7.32
C LEU A 140 1.27 13.79 8.16
N GLU A 141 0.12 13.84 8.84
CA GLU A 141 -0.13 14.92 9.80
C GLU A 141 0.79 14.75 11.02
N ASN A 142 1.60 15.74 11.32
CA ASN A 142 2.43 15.73 12.52
C ASN A 142 1.98 16.82 13.49
N ARG A 143 1.90 16.47 14.78
CA ARG A 143 1.59 17.40 15.87
C ARG A 143 2.68 17.32 16.93
N ASN A 144 3.24 18.45 17.30
CA ASN A 144 4.16 18.53 18.45
C ASN A 144 3.34 18.50 19.74
N ILE A 145 3.44 17.40 20.51
CA ILE A 145 2.70 17.26 21.76
C ILE A 145 3.44 17.96 22.91
N LYS A 146 4.76 17.86 22.95
CA LYS A 146 5.57 18.43 24.01
C LYS A 146 6.94 18.82 23.49
N TRP A 147 7.30 20.08 23.72
CA TRP A 147 8.59 20.63 23.34
C TRP A 147 9.27 21.20 24.57
N LYS A 148 10.53 20.82 24.84
CA LYS A 148 11.33 21.39 25.89
C LYS A 148 12.66 21.86 25.33
N CYS A 149 12.88 23.17 25.29
CA CYS A 149 14.17 23.76 24.94
C CYS A 149 14.99 23.99 26.22
N TYR A 150 16.22 23.55 26.23
CA TYR A 150 17.21 23.94 27.23
C TYR A 150 18.22 24.88 26.58
N GLY A 151 18.38 26.09 27.16
CA GLY A 151 19.25 27.22 26.78
C GLY A 151 19.94 27.10 25.42
N ILE A 152 19.83 28.10 24.58
CA ILE A 152 20.42 28.17 23.22
C ILE A 152 20.06 27.02 22.30
N ARG A 153 18.81 27.01 21.76
CA ARG A 153 18.32 26.23 20.58
C ARG A 153 18.49 24.70 20.57
N TRP A 154 18.58 24.00 21.69
CA TRP A 154 18.76 22.55 21.69
C TRP A 154 17.54 21.84 22.25
N LEU A 155 17.13 20.79 21.50
CA LEU A 155 15.95 19.98 21.76
C LEU A 155 16.32 18.82 22.69
N GLN A 156 15.76 18.77 23.90
CA GLN A 156 15.95 17.62 24.78
C GLN A 156 14.86 16.55 24.66
N ARG A 157 13.67 16.92 24.20
CA ARG A 157 12.54 15.99 24.07
C ARG A 157 11.53 16.46 23.04
N ASN A 158 11.23 15.63 22.06
CA ASN A 158 10.18 15.85 21.07
C ASN A 158 9.27 14.66 20.98
N ILE A 159 7.98 14.90 20.85
CA ILE A 159 6.98 13.88 20.56
C ILE A 159 6.29 14.30 19.27
N ILE A 160 6.41 13.45 18.25
CA ILE A 160 5.72 13.62 16.96
C ILE A 160 4.56 12.63 16.96
N TYR A 161 3.39 13.13 16.64
CA TYR A 161 2.22 12.31 16.38
C TYR A 161 2.01 12.26 14.86
N GLY A 162 2.16 11.09 14.27
CA GLY A 162 1.88 10.88 12.85
C GLY A 162 0.50 10.25 12.68
N ASN A 163 -0.38 10.89 11.94
CA ASN A 163 -1.65 10.32 11.52
C ASN A 163 -1.73 10.39 10.00
N ARG A 164 -2.01 9.27 9.37
CA ARG A 164 -2.30 9.23 7.95
C ARG A 164 -3.71 9.76 7.74
N LYS A 165 -3.86 10.96 7.18
CA LYS A 165 -5.18 11.38 6.69
C LYS A 165 -5.57 10.39 5.60
N ARG A 166 -6.61 9.61 5.85
CA ARG A 166 -7.32 8.94 4.77
C ARG A 166 -7.97 10.01 3.92
N CYS A 167 -7.55 10.14 2.67
CA CYS A 167 -8.44 10.70 1.67
C CYS A 167 -9.60 9.71 1.53
N ILE A 168 -10.78 10.15 1.97
CA ILE A 168 -12.06 9.53 1.64
C ILE A 168 -12.42 10.06 0.26
#